data_94d504b4d36e96969080361e5a3b934e
#
_entry.id   94d504b4d36e96969080361e5a3b934e
#
_cell.length_a   1.000
_cell.length_b   1.000
_cell.length_c   1.000
_cell.angle_alpha   90.00
_cell.angle_beta   90.00
_cell.angle_gamma   90.00
#
_symmetry.space_group_name_H-M   'P 1'
#
loop_
_entity.id
_entity.type
_entity.pdbx_description
1 polymer ?
#
loop_
_entity_poly.entity_id
_entity_poly.type
_entity_poly.pdbx_seq_one_letter_code
_entity_poly.pdbx_strand_id
1 'polypeptide(L)'
;MSRTSAANPKPLEAKSPFEMRVNLSKELPETDVRSALESGDMGFLHSFTTGSTVDGPGVRVVAWTTGCMWRCRYCHNPDTWTMRNGYPVSVAQAAEELSKYRQGLKVMSGGLTVSGGEPLMQHRFVLKLLKAAKGMGVHTTIETNGFLGDQLTDADFESIDLVMLGLKTWDPEGHKELTGREIAPTLAFARRLAARKRPIWVRFVLVPQLTDDLDDIKQIAEFAAGLGNVERVEVLPFHQMGRFKWKELGIKYHLEKTQPPTAEAAEEACEVFRAAGLQAN
;
A
#
# COMPACT_ATOMS: atom_id res chain seq x y z
N MET A 1 26.64 -6.82 33.35
CA MET A 1 26.50 -6.24 32.02
C MET A 1 25.05 -5.74 31.91
N SER A 2 24.86 -4.43 32.09
CA SER A 2 23.59 -3.75 32.12
C SER A 2 23.01 -3.68 30.68
N ARG A 3 21.86 -4.28 30.45
CA ARG A 3 21.09 -4.07 29.22
C ARG A 3 20.44 -2.69 29.30
N THR A 4 20.99 -1.73 28.60
CA THR A 4 20.33 -0.46 28.37
C THR A 4 19.01 -0.69 27.64
N SER A 5 17.91 -0.41 28.30
CA SER A 5 16.58 -0.32 27.73
C SER A 5 16.60 0.72 26.61
N ALA A 6 16.54 0.28 25.36
CA ALA A 6 16.31 1.19 24.24
C ALA A 6 14.92 1.82 24.42
N ALA A 7 14.88 3.12 24.65
CA ALA A 7 13.64 3.87 24.73
C ALA A 7 12.82 3.64 23.45
N ASN A 8 11.53 3.32 23.61
CA ASN A 8 10.58 3.26 22.49
C ASN A 8 10.66 4.61 21.75
N PRO A 9 10.91 4.62 20.43
CA PRO A 9 10.83 5.87 19.69
C PRO A 9 9.42 6.42 19.81
N LYS A 10 9.29 7.68 20.21
CA LYS A 10 8.00 8.36 20.21
C LYS A 10 7.40 8.29 18.80
N PRO A 11 6.08 8.05 18.67
CA PRO A 11 5.41 8.09 17.37
C PRO A 11 5.70 9.43 16.67
N LEU A 12 6.04 9.36 15.39
CA LEU A 12 6.25 10.56 14.59
C LEU A 12 4.96 11.38 14.57
N GLU A 13 5.02 12.63 15.00
CA GLU A 13 3.87 13.53 14.92
C GLU A 13 3.56 13.83 13.45
N ALA A 14 2.27 13.68 13.06
CA ALA A 14 1.81 14.03 11.72
C ALA A 14 2.10 15.51 11.45
N LYS A 15 2.89 15.78 10.42
CA LYS A 15 3.28 17.17 10.03
C LYS A 15 2.45 17.69 8.86
N SER A 16 1.50 16.90 8.35
CA SER A 16 0.58 17.34 7.30
C SER A 16 -0.72 17.87 7.92
N PRO A 17 -1.19 19.07 7.54
CA PRO A 17 -2.48 19.59 8.00
C PRO A 17 -3.67 18.72 7.52
N PHE A 18 -3.46 17.81 6.56
CA PHE A 18 -4.49 16.91 6.03
C PHE A 18 -4.47 15.52 6.69
N GLU A 19 -3.48 15.20 7.52
CA GLU A 19 -3.44 13.96 8.29
C GLU A 19 -4.14 14.17 9.64
N MET A 20 -5.43 13.89 9.71
CA MET A 20 -6.08 13.72 10.99
C MET A 20 -5.65 12.37 11.57
N ARG A 21 -4.78 12.39 12.57
CA ARG A 21 -4.47 11.20 13.37
C ARG A 21 -5.67 10.88 14.23
N VAL A 22 -6.35 9.82 13.87
CA VAL A 22 -7.36 9.25 14.74
C VAL A 22 -6.65 8.52 15.88
N ASN A 23 -6.87 8.95 17.11
CA ASN A 23 -6.35 8.25 18.29
C ASN A 23 -7.19 6.99 18.52
N LEU A 24 -6.72 5.86 18.01
CA LEU A 24 -7.35 4.55 18.17
C LEU A 24 -6.93 3.84 19.46
N SER A 25 -6.03 4.46 20.26
CA SER A 25 -5.57 3.88 21.52
C SER A 25 -6.61 4.05 22.63
N LYS A 26 -7.68 3.27 22.58
CA LYS A 26 -8.41 2.91 23.80
C LYS A 26 -7.63 1.76 24.44
N GLU A 27 -7.45 1.81 25.74
CA GLU A 27 -6.81 0.73 26.51
C GLU A 27 -7.48 -0.60 26.16
N LEU A 28 -6.67 -1.50 25.59
CA LEU A 28 -7.11 -2.86 25.30
C LEU A 28 -6.92 -3.67 26.58
N PRO A 29 -7.89 -4.49 26.97
CA PRO A 29 -7.68 -5.40 28.09
C PRO A 29 -6.47 -6.30 27.78
N GLU A 30 -5.60 -6.50 28.78
CA GLU A 30 -4.36 -7.29 28.66
C GLU A 30 -4.61 -8.76 28.27
N THR A 31 -5.84 -9.21 28.33
CA THR A 31 -6.23 -10.58 28.02
C THR A 31 -6.13 -10.81 26.53
N ASP A 32 -5.06 -11.46 26.14
CA ASP A 32 -4.95 -12.22 24.91
C ASP A 32 -4.64 -11.44 23.62
N VAL A 33 -3.84 -10.37 23.73
CA VAL A 33 -3.32 -9.62 22.57
C VAL A 33 -2.67 -10.56 21.55
N ARG A 34 -1.95 -11.58 21.99
CA ARG A 34 -1.29 -12.53 21.09
C ARG A 34 -2.31 -13.35 20.30
N SER A 35 -3.31 -13.92 20.94
CA SER A 35 -4.37 -14.66 20.26
C SER A 35 -5.16 -13.79 19.31
N ALA A 36 -5.47 -12.54 19.71
CA ALA A 36 -6.15 -11.58 18.86
C ALA A 36 -5.34 -11.18 17.62
N LEU A 37 -4.01 -11.11 17.72
CA LEU A 37 -3.12 -10.89 16.58
C LEU A 37 -3.06 -12.12 15.67
N GLU A 38 -2.96 -13.33 16.26
CA GLU A 38 -2.91 -14.59 15.51
C GLU A 38 -4.24 -14.86 14.78
N SER A 39 -5.38 -14.54 15.41
CA SER A 39 -6.71 -14.65 14.80
C SER A 39 -6.99 -13.55 13.76
N GLY A 40 -6.28 -12.43 13.84
CA GLY A 40 -6.54 -11.22 13.06
C GLY A 40 -7.68 -10.36 13.59
N ASP A 41 -8.10 -10.54 14.85
CA ASP A 41 -9.05 -9.63 15.51
C ASP A 41 -8.38 -8.30 15.88
N MET A 42 -7.06 -8.30 15.93
CA MET A 42 -6.21 -7.13 16.08
C MET A 42 -5.14 -7.07 15.00
N GLY A 43 -4.73 -5.85 14.70
CA GLY A 43 -3.59 -5.54 13.84
C GLY A 43 -2.88 -4.27 14.29
N PHE A 44 -1.84 -3.91 13.56
CA PHE A 44 -1.07 -2.70 13.81
C PHE A 44 -1.29 -1.70 12.68
N LEU A 45 -1.82 -0.53 13.00
CA LEU A 45 -1.99 0.58 12.08
C LEU A 45 -1.01 1.70 12.42
N HIS A 46 -0.43 2.29 11.40
CA HIS A 46 0.36 3.52 11.51
C HIS A 46 -0.55 4.73 11.72
N SER A 47 -1.59 4.83 10.91
CA SER A 47 -2.53 5.97 10.92
C SER A 47 -3.79 5.67 10.10
N PHE A 48 -4.78 6.55 10.24
CA PHE A 48 -5.91 6.69 9.33
C PHE A 48 -5.83 8.06 8.66
N THR A 49 -6.03 8.09 7.35
CA THR A 49 -6.17 9.34 6.58
C THR A 49 -7.59 9.40 6.00
N THR A 50 -8.22 10.55 6.09
CA THR A 50 -9.56 10.77 5.56
C THR A 50 -9.53 11.78 4.42
N GLY A 51 -10.34 11.59 3.41
CA GLY A 51 -10.46 12.53 2.30
C GLY A 51 -9.38 12.38 1.22
N SER A 52 -8.68 11.26 1.15
CA SER A 52 -7.73 11.02 0.05
C SER A 52 -8.47 10.85 -1.28
N THR A 53 -7.91 11.44 -2.34
CA THR A 53 -8.40 11.34 -3.73
C THR A 53 -7.42 10.61 -4.66
N VAL A 54 -6.31 10.10 -4.10
CA VAL A 54 -5.22 9.45 -4.85
C VAL A 54 -4.99 7.99 -4.46
N ASP A 55 -5.80 7.47 -3.56
CA ASP A 55 -5.64 6.10 -3.03
C ASP A 55 -6.80 5.18 -3.45
N GLY A 56 -7.29 5.35 -4.66
CA GLY A 56 -8.38 4.57 -5.25
C GLY A 56 -9.57 5.42 -5.72
N PRO A 57 -10.66 4.79 -6.18
CA PRO A 57 -11.79 5.49 -6.77
C PRO A 57 -12.56 6.33 -5.75
N GLY A 58 -12.97 7.53 -6.15
CA GLY A 58 -13.72 8.47 -5.31
C GLY A 58 -12.88 9.00 -4.14
N VAL A 59 -13.55 9.35 -3.05
CA VAL A 59 -12.87 9.82 -1.83
C VAL A 59 -12.62 8.67 -0.88
N ARG A 60 -11.39 8.53 -0.40
CA ARG A 60 -10.98 7.37 0.41
C ARG A 60 -10.75 7.72 1.88
N VAL A 61 -11.14 6.81 2.73
CA VAL A 61 -10.50 6.63 4.02
C VAL A 61 -9.40 5.61 3.82
N VAL A 62 -8.18 5.95 4.24
CA VAL A 62 -7.01 5.06 4.09
C VAL A 62 -6.56 4.57 5.46
N ALA A 63 -6.56 3.26 5.66
CA ALA A 63 -5.94 2.62 6.81
C ALA A 63 -4.51 2.22 6.46
N TRP A 64 -3.53 2.89 7.08
CA TRP A 64 -2.11 2.63 6.85
C TRP A 64 -1.63 1.55 7.81
N THR A 65 -1.34 0.36 7.31
CA THR A 65 -0.77 -0.74 8.11
C THR A 65 0.73 -0.56 8.34
N THR A 66 1.25 -1.24 9.36
CA THR A 66 2.70 -1.38 9.56
C THR A 66 3.16 -2.81 9.25
N GLY A 67 4.45 -2.94 9.04
CA GLY A 67 5.08 -4.17 8.57
C GLY A 67 5.21 -4.18 7.05
N CYS A 68 6.45 -4.31 6.56
CA CYS A 68 6.74 -4.55 5.15
C CYS A 68 8.03 -5.37 5.04
N MET A 69 8.03 -6.42 4.21
CA MET A 69 9.23 -7.20 3.97
C MET A 69 10.10 -6.62 2.85
N TRP A 70 9.58 -5.70 2.05
CA TRP A 70 10.37 -5.00 1.03
C TRP A 70 11.17 -3.85 1.63
N ARG A 71 12.23 -3.44 0.92
CA ARG A 71 13.10 -2.31 1.28
C ARG A 71 13.30 -1.41 0.06
N CYS A 72 12.19 -1.02 -0.56
CA CYS A 72 12.21 -0.18 -1.76
C CYS A 72 13.08 1.06 -1.54
N ARG A 73 14.05 1.29 -2.42
CA ARG A 73 15.03 2.39 -2.31
C ARG A 73 14.38 3.77 -2.33
N TYR A 74 13.18 3.90 -2.90
CA TYR A 74 12.39 5.14 -2.98
C TYR A 74 11.19 5.15 -2.02
N CYS A 75 11.14 4.31 -1.01
CA CYS A 75 9.97 4.20 -0.12
C CYS A 75 9.63 5.55 0.52
N HIS A 76 8.38 5.99 0.37
CA HIS A 76 7.89 7.20 1.03
C HIS A 76 7.55 6.99 2.51
N ASN A 77 7.31 5.74 2.90
CA ASN A 77 6.86 5.37 4.24
C ASN A 77 7.79 4.33 4.90
N PRO A 78 9.12 4.57 5.00
CA PRO A 78 10.04 3.65 5.65
C PRO A 78 9.72 3.45 7.14
N ASP A 79 9.01 4.38 7.74
CA ASP A 79 8.46 4.32 9.10
C ASP A 79 7.42 3.21 9.29
N THR A 80 6.80 2.73 8.20
CA THR A 80 5.87 1.59 8.25
C THR A 80 6.55 0.22 8.10
N TRP A 81 7.85 0.14 7.87
CA TRP A 81 8.54 -1.15 7.67
C TRP A 81 8.48 -2.09 8.86
N THR A 82 8.44 -1.53 10.06
CA THR A 82 8.48 -2.30 11.31
C THR A 82 7.11 -2.28 11.98
N MET A 83 6.59 -3.46 12.35
CA MET A 83 5.32 -3.58 13.07
C MET A 83 5.25 -2.72 14.32
N ARG A 84 6.37 -2.58 15.04
CA ARG A 84 6.50 -1.77 16.28
C ARG A 84 6.20 -0.29 16.11
N ASN A 85 6.22 0.22 14.88
CA ASN A 85 5.93 1.63 14.60
C ASN A 85 4.42 1.90 14.47
N GLY A 86 3.60 0.84 14.57
CA GLY A 86 2.14 0.94 14.56
C GLY A 86 1.53 0.90 15.95
N TYR A 87 0.27 1.30 16.01
CA TYR A 87 -0.58 1.15 17.19
C TYR A 87 -1.42 -0.10 17.07
N PRO A 88 -1.58 -0.90 18.15
CA PRO A 88 -2.49 -2.02 18.16
C PRO A 88 -3.93 -1.52 18.06
N VAL A 89 -4.70 -2.08 17.15
CA VAL A 89 -6.09 -1.70 16.86
C VAL A 89 -6.90 -2.96 16.64
N SER A 90 -8.06 -3.08 17.28
CA SER A 90 -9.00 -4.15 16.96
C SER A 90 -9.78 -3.86 15.68
N VAL A 91 -10.25 -4.91 15.01
CA VAL A 91 -11.16 -4.76 13.84
C VAL A 91 -12.39 -3.94 14.22
N ALA A 92 -12.93 -4.15 15.43
CA ALA A 92 -14.09 -3.41 15.90
C ALA A 92 -13.83 -1.90 16.03
N GLN A 93 -12.67 -1.51 16.59
CA GLN A 93 -12.28 -0.10 16.71
C GLN A 93 -12.07 0.54 15.32
N ALA A 94 -11.39 -0.15 14.42
CA ALA A 94 -11.17 0.35 13.05
C ALA A 94 -12.48 0.48 12.26
N ALA A 95 -13.39 -0.47 12.43
CA ALA A 95 -14.71 -0.44 11.80
C ALA A 95 -15.61 0.65 12.39
N GLU A 96 -15.58 0.86 13.71
CA GLU A 96 -16.28 1.96 14.37
C GLU A 96 -15.81 3.31 13.84
N GLU A 97 -14.50 3.50 13.70
CA GLU A 97 -13.94 4.74 13.13
C GLU A 97 -14.39 4.95 11.68
N LEU A 98 -14.29 3.91 10.83
CA LEU A 98 -14.75 3.96 9.44
C LEU A 98 -16.24 4.32 9.36
N SER A 99 -17.06 3.81 10.27
CA SER A 99 -18.52 4.01 10.28
C SER A 99 -18.91 5.49 10.32
N LYS A 100 -18.09 6.34 10.94
CA LYS A 100 -18.31 7.80 11.03
C LYS A 100 -18.30 8.48 9.66
N TYR A 101 -17.61 7.92 8.70
CA TYR A 101 -17.45 8.47 7.34
C TYR A 101 -18.38 7.81 6.32
N ARG A 102 -19.08 6.73 6.68
CA ARG A 102 -19.87 5.88 5.78
C ARG A 102 -20.80 6.66 4.85
N GLN A 103 -21.54 7.63 5.37
CA GLN A 103 -22.50 8.40 4.56
C GLN A 103 -21.78 9.27 3.55
N GLY A 104 -20.73 9.98 3.97
CA GLY A 104 -19.91 10.81 3.06
C GLY A 104 -19.25 9.99 1.97
N LEU A 105 -18.67 8.84 2.31
CA LEU A 105 -18.07 7.93 1.35
C LEU A 105 -19.08 7.46 0.29
N LYS A 106 -20.30 7.14 0.72
CA LYS A 106 -21.37 6.72 -0.19
C LYS A 106 -21.75 7.82 -1.20
N VAL A 107 -21.90 9.05 -0.73
CA VAL A 107 -22.25 10.21 -1.58
C VAL A 107 -21.10 10.54 -2.56
N MET A 108 -19.85 10.39 -2.13
CA MET A 108 -18.66 10.71 -2.93
C MET A 108 -18.12 9.51 -3.74
N SER A 109 -18.92 8.44 -3.90
CA SER A 109 -18.49 7.20 -4.59
C SER A 109 -17.15 6.68 -4.09
N GLY A 110 -16.91 6.85 -2.79
CA GLY A 110 -15.66 6.55 -2.14
C GLY A 110 -15.64 5.21 -1.41
N GLY A 111 -14.61 5.00 -0.58
CA GLY A 111 -14.50 3.76 0.15
C GLY A 111 -13.32 3.70 1.12
N LEU A 112 -13.04 2.50 1.60
CA LEU A 112 -11.87 2.18 2.40
C LEU A 112 -10.74 1.68 1.47
N THR A 113 -9.55 2.22 1.66
CA THR A 113 -8.31 1.64 1.13
C THR A 113 -7.45 1.18 2.31
N VAL A 114 -6.95 -0.03 2.25
CA VAL A 114 -5.94 -0.52 3.18
C VAL A 114 -4.60 -0.54 2.45
N SER A 115 -3.66 0.25 2.95
CA SER A 115 -2.32 0.47 2.41
C SER A 115 -1.28 0.49 3.55
N GLY A 116 -0.14 1.15 3.39
CA GLY A 116 0.85 1.39 4.45
C GLY A 116 2.22 0.80 4.15
N GLY A 117 2.64 -0.17 4.94
CA GLY A 117 3.77 -1.03 4.63
C GLY A 117 3.38 -2.05 3.56
N GLU A 118 3.10 -3.29 3.97
CA GLU A 118 2.48 -4.32 3.14
C GLU A 118 1.27 -4.89 3.90
N PRO A 119 0.05 -4.58 3.48
CA PRO A 119 -1.16 -5.05 4.17
C PRO A 119 -1.25 -6.57 4.33
N LEU A 120 -0.74 -7.33 3.36
CA LEU A 120 -0.78 -8.79 3.40
C LEU A 120 0.12 -9.40 4.48
N MET A 121 1.04 -8.64 5.09
CA MET A 121 1.71 -9.08 6.32
C MET A 121 0.75 -9.25 7.49
N GLN A 122 -0.39 -8.59 7.43
CA GLN A 122 -1.46 -8.67 8.41
C GLN A 122 -2.77 -9.12 7.74
N HIS A 123 -2.70 -10.03 6.74
CA HIS A 123 -3.82 -10.39 5.88
C HIS A 123 -5.09 -10.73 6.65
N ARG A 124 -5.00 -11.47 7.77
CA ARG A 124 -6.18 -11.85 8.58
C ARG A 124 -6.92 -10.64 9.15
N PHE A 125 -6.18 -9.68 9.71
CA PHE A 125 -6.75 -8.42 10.22
C PHE A 125 -7.33 -7.59 9.08
N VAL A 126 -6.58 -7.43 8.00
CA VAL A 126 -6.97 -6.64 6.83
C VAL A 126 -8.24 -7.19 6.20
N LEU A 127 -8.33 -8.51 6.00
CA LEU A 127 -9.53 -9.14 5.45
C LEU A 127 -10.77 -8.97 6.33
N LYS A 128 -10.62 -9.09 7.65
CA LYS A 128 -11.72 -8.82 8.59
C LYS A 128 -12.17 -7.36 8.53
N LEU A 129 -11.24 -6.41 8.43
CA LEU A 129 -11.57 -4.99 8.30
C LEU A 129 -12.26 -4.70 6.95
N LEU A 130 -11.76 -5.24 5.84
CA LEU A 130 -12.40 -5.10 4.53
C LEU A 130 -13.80 -5.73 4.52
N LYS A 131 -13.97 -6.90 5.13
CA LYS A 131 -15.29 -7.54 5.27
C LYS A 131 -16.25 -6.69 6.07
N ALA A 132 -15.79 -6.08 7.17
CA ALA A 132 -16.61 -5.16 7.96
C ALA A 132 -17.02 -3.92 7.14
N ALA A 133 -16.08 -3.32 6.38
CA ALA A 133 -16.36 -2.20 5.49
C ALA A 133 -17.39 -2.57 4.41
N LYS A 134 -17.25 -3.73 3.79
CA LYS A 134 -18.20 -4.25 2.79
C LYS A 134 -19.58 -4.48 3.38
N GLY A 135 -19.65 -5.01 4.61
CA GLY A 135 -20.91 -5.13 5.37
C GLY A 135 -21.61 -3.79 5.64
N MET A 136 -20.88 -2.68 5.66
CA MET A 136 -21.42 -1.33 5.72
C MET A 136 -21.84 -0.76 4.34
N GLY A 137 -21.62 -1.50 3.27
CA GLY A 137 -21.83 -1.03 1.88
C GLY A 137 -20.78 -0.02 1.42
N VAL A 138 -19.56 -0.11 1.97
CA VAL A 138 -18.41 0.73 1.61
C VAL A 138 -17.54 -0.04 0.63
N HIS A 139 -17.14 0.60 -0.48
CA HIS A 139 -16.22 0.02 -1.47
C HIS A 139 -14.84 -0.23 -0.84
N THR A 140 -14.24 -1.38 -1.16
CA THR A 140 -13.02 -1.87 -0.52
C THR A 140 -11.87 -1.98 -1.51
N THR A 141 -10.74 -1.42 -1.14
CA THR A 141 -9.50 -1.47 -1.92
C THR A 141 -8.34 -1.93 -1.03
N ILE A 142 -7.47 -2.76 -1.58
CA ILE A 142 -6.17 -3.08 -0.99
C ILE A 142 -5.07 -2.57 -1.90
N GLU A 143 -4.12 -1.81 -1.35
CA GLU A 143 -2.89 -1.47 -2.04
C GLU A 143 -1.76 -2.37 -1.53
N THR A 144 -1.19 -3.18 -2.42
CA THR A 144 -0.22 -4.22 -2.05
C THR A 144 0.89 -4.34 -3.10
N ASN A 145 2.04 -4.82 -2.68
CA ASN A 145 3.10 -5.25 -3.58
C ASN A 145 2.85 -6.68 -4.14
N GLY A 146 1.83 -7.37 -3.66
CA GLY A 146 1.41 -8.69 -4.13
C GLY A 146 2.32 -9.86 -3.75
N PHE A 147 3.46 -9.62 -3.08
CA PHE A 147 4.43 -10.67 -2.77
C PHE A 147 3.87 -11.80 -1.88
N LEU A 148 2.93 -11.47 -0.99
CA LEU A 148 2.25 -12.42 -0.11
C LEU A 148 0.85 -12.79 -0.61
N GLY A 149 0.57 -12.61 -1.88
CA GLY A 149 -0.74 -12.88 -2.46
C GLY A 149 -1.18 -14.34 -2.38
N ASP A 150 -0.25 -15.28 -2.22
CA ASP A 150 -0.50 -16.70 -2.00
C ASP A 150 -1.20 -17.00 -0.66
N GLN A 151 -1.09 -16.11 0.32
CA GLN A 151 -1.77 -16.23 1.61
C GLN A 151 -3.29 -16.02 1.52
N LEU A 152 -3.77 -15.38 0.44
CA LEU A 152 -5.19 -15.16 0.24
C LEU A 152 -5.85 -16.42 -0.34
N THR A 153 -6.98 -16.82 0.23
CA THR A 153 -7.86 -17.83 -0.36
C THR A 153 -8.75 -17.20 -1.44
N ASP A 154 -9.42 -18.02 -2.23
CA ASP A 154 -10.37 -17.52 -3.24
C ASP A 154 -11.57 -16.81 -2.62
N ALA A 155 -12.00 -17.26 -1.44
CA ALA A 155 -13.10 -16.64 -0.70
C ALA A 155 -12.73 -15.24 -0.18
N ASP A 156 -11.46 -14.96 0.07
CA ASP A 156 -11.00 -13.67 0.57
C ASP A 156 -11.19 -12.55 -0.45
N PHE A 157 -11.13 -12.89 -1.75
CA PHE A 157 -11.37 -11.92 -2.82
C PHE A 157 -12.80 -11.34 -2.81
N GLU A 158 -13.76 -12.00 -2.19
CA GLU A 158 -15.12 -11.45 -2.04
C GLU A 158 -15.16 -10.18 -1.17
N SER A 159 -14.15 -9.99 -0.34
CA SER A 159 -14.01 -8.80 0.51
C SER A 159 -13.23 -7.66 -0.14
N ILE A 160 -12.73 -7.85 -1.38
CA ILE A 160 -11.85 -6.90 -2.08
C ILE A 160 -12.51 -6.51 -3.40
N ASP A 161 -12.92 -5.25 -3.56
CA ASP A 161 -13.51 -4.76 -4.80
C ASP A 161 -12.43 -4.35 -5.82
N LEU A 162 -11.30 -3.83 -5.36
CA LEU A 162 -10.18 -3.38 -6.18
C LEU A 162 -8.85 -3.73 -5.54
N VAL A 163 -7.89 -4.16 -6.34
CA VAL A 163 -6.48 -4.31 -5.94
C VAL A 163 -5.64 -3.25 -6.64
N MET A 164 -4.99 -2.37 -5.88
CA MET A 164 -3.96 -1.47 -6.38
C MET A 164 -2.62 -2.20 -6.24
N LEU A 165 -2.09 -2.67 -7.37
CA LEU A 165 -0.91 -3.53 -7.40
C LEU A 165 0.33 -2.75 -7.77
N GLY A 166 1.32 -2.74 -6.88
CA GLY A 166 2.60 -2.10 -7.13
C GLY A 166 3.50 -2.95 -8.03
N LEU A 167 3.63 -2.62 -9.31
CA LEU A 167 4.69 -3.13 -10.17
C LEU A 167 5.85 -2.14 -10.16
N LYS A 168 7.09 -2.63 -10.04
CA LYS A 168 8.24 -1.75 -9.77
C LYS A 168 9.24 -1.66 -10.92
N THR A 169 9.69 -2.77 -11.43
CA THR A 169 10.53 -2.96 -12.61
C THR A 169 10.33 -4.38 -13.08
N TRP A 170 10.51 -4.64 -14.35
CA TRP A 170 10.36 -5.98 -14.94
C TRP A 170 11.61 -6.82 -14.76
N ASP A 171 12.79 -6.19 -14.87
CA ASP A 171 14.07 -6.87 -14.72
C ASP A 171 14.19 -7.54 -13.33
N PRO A 172 14.35 -8.87 -13.25
CA PRO A 172 14.38 -9.57 -11.96
C PRO A 172 15.52 -9.15 -11.05
N GLU A 173 16.71 -8.88 -11.59
CA GLU A 173 17.87 -8.47 -10.79
C GLU A 173 17.69 -7.02 -10.32
N GLY A 174 17.27 -6.12 -11.22
CA GLY A 174 16.90 -4.74 -10.88
C GLY A 174 15.78 -4.69 -9.83
N HIS A 175 14.77 -5.56 -9.94
CA HIS A 175 13.70 -5.65 -8.95
C HIS A 175 14.24 -6.05 -7.57
N LYS A 176 15.13 -7.03 -7.53
CA LYS A 176 15.76 -7.49 -6.29
C LYS A 176 16.66 -6.42 -5.67
N GLU A 177 17.42 -5.70 -6.50
CA GLU A 177 18.23 -4.57 -6.04
C GLU A 177 17.35 -3.43 -5.51
N LEU A 178 16.24 -3.13 -6.19
CA LEU A 178 15.32 -2.05 -5.85
C LEU A 178 14.52 -2.31 -4.58
N THR A 179 14.05 -3.54 -4.38
CA THR A 179 13.07 -3.91 -3.34
C THR A 179 13.63 -4.83 -2.27
N GLY A 180 14.74 -5.51 -2.53
CA GLY A 180 15.29 -6.58 -1.70
C GLY A 180 14.59 -7.93 -1.86
N ARG A 181 13.69 -8.09 -2.86
CA ARG A 181 12.90 -9.30 -3.09
C ARG A 181 12.72 -9.60 -4.58
N GLU A 182 12.33 -10.82 -4.88
CA GLU A 182 12.04 -11.27 -6.23
C GLU A 182 10.67 -10.79 -6.71
N ILE A 183 10.52 -10.57 -8.01
CA ILE A 183 9.25 -10.13 -8.62
C ILE A 183 8.25 -11.28 -8.82
N ALA A 184 8.72 -12.52 -8.98
CA ALA A 184 7.91 -13.66 -9.39
C ALA A 184 6.62 -13.88 -8.57
N PRO A 185 6.60 -13.75 -7.22
CA PRO A 185 5.36 -13.87 -6.45
C PRO A 185 4.34 -12.79 -6.80
N THR A 186 4.77 -11.54 -7.04
CA THR A 186 3.89 -10.44 -7.46
C THR A 186 3.23 -10.73 -8.80
N LEU A 187 4.00 -11.22 -9.78
CA LEU A 187 3.47 -11.60 -11.10
C LEU A 187 2.51 -12.79 -11.01
N ALA A 188 2.80 -13.77 -10.16
CA ALA A 188 1.91 -14.90 -9.90
C ALA A 188 0.57 -14.43 -9.29
N PHE A 189 0.63 -13.50 -8.34
CA PHE A 189 -0.57 -12.90 -7.74
C PHE A 189 -1.40 -12.12 -8.77
N ALA A 190 -0.75 -11.33 -9.64
CA ALA A 190 -1.44 -10.60 -10.72
C ALA A 190 -2.19 -11.56 -11.65
N ARG A 191 -1.56 -12.67 -12.08
CA ARG A 191 -2.21 -13.69 -12.91
C ARG A 191 -3.38 -14.35 -12.19
N ARG A 192 -3.27 -14.59 -10.88
CA ARG A 192 -4.36 -15.15 -10.09
C ARG A 192 -5.55 -14.18 -9.98
N LEU A 193 -5.29 -12.87 -9.82
CA LEU A 193 -6.34 -11.84 -9.87
C LEU A 193 -7.04 -11.82 -11.24
N ALA A 194 -6.28 -11.93 -12.32
CA ALA A 194 -6.82 -11.99 -13.68
C ALA A 194 -7.73 -13.21 -13.88
N ALA A 195 -7.28 -14.40 -13.45
CA ALA A 195 -8.08 -15.63 -13.52
C ALA A 195 -9.41 -15.52 -12.75
N ARG A 196 -9.47 -14.64 -11.73
CA ARG A 196 -10.65 -14.34 -10.93
C ARG A 196 -11.41 -13.10 -11.39
N LYS A 197 -10.96 -12.45 -12.46
CA LYS A 197 -11.54 -11.21 -13.00
C LYS A 197 -11.66 -10.11 -11.92
N ARG A 198 -10.70 -10.05 -10.98
CA ARG A 198 -10.67 -9.01 -9.96
C ARG A 198 -10.03 -7.76 -10.52
N PRO A 199 -10.68 -6.58 -10.44
CA PRO A 199 -10.13 -5.34 -10.96
C PRO A 199 -8.75 -5.02 -10.38
N ILE A 200 -7.85 -4.59 -11.25
CA ILE A 200 -6.50 -4.16 -10.88
C ILE A 200 -6.29 -2.72 -11.35
N TRP A 201 -5.77 -1.87 -10.45
CA TRP A 201 -5.06 -0.67 -10.84
C TRP A 201 -3.58 -0.93 -10.61
N VAL A 202 -2.77 -0.74 -11.65
CA VAL A 202 -1.31 -0.86 -11.53
C VAL A 202 -0.75 0.47 -11.02
N ARG A 203 0.10 0.42 -9.99
CA ARG A 203 0.85 1.58 -9.48
C ARG A 203 2.33 1.42 -9.83
N PHE A 204 2.79 2.30 -10.70
CA PHE A 204 4.17 2.34 -11.17
C PHE A 204 4.83 3.66 -10.76
N VAL A 205 5.89 3.59 -9.95
CA VAL A 205 6.64 4.78 -9.54
C VAL A 205 7.78 5.01 -10.51
N LEU A 206 7.73 6.14 -11.22
CA LEU A 206 8.77 6.55 -12.17
C LEU A 206 9.88 7.28 -11.43
N VAL A 207 11.04 6.64 -11.32
CA VAL A 207 12.23 7.16 -10.63
C VAL A 207 13.38 7.27 -11.63
N PRO A 208 13.90 8.47 -11.90
CA PRO A 208 15.03 8.64 -12.83
C PRO A 208 16.22 7.75 -12.47
N GLN A 209 16.78 7.07 -13.46
CA GLN A 209 17.91 6.13 -13.37
C GLN A 209 17.64 4.85 -12.56
N LEU A 210 16.38 4.55 -12.23
CA LEU A 210 16.01 3.32 -11.51
C LEU A 210 14.86 2.56 -12.17
N THR A 211 13.82 3.27 -12.61
CA THR A 211 12.60 2.66 -13.15
C THR A 211 12.14 3.39 -14.42
N ASP A 212 12.97 4.21 -15.02
CA ASP A 212 12.68 5.04 -16.20
C ASP A 212 13.20 4.44 -17.51
N ASP A 213 13.67 3.19 -17.49
CA ASP A 213 14.01 2.47 -18.72
C ASP A 213 12.73 2.10 -19.49
N LEU A 214 12.60 2.63 -20.72
CA LEU A 214 11.37 2.45 -21.52
C LEU A 214 11.17 1.02 -21.99
N ASP A 215 12.23 0.24 -22.19
CA ASP A 215 12.12 -1.16 -22.56
C ASP A 215 11.62 -2.01 -21.38
N ASP A 216 12.05 -1.68 -20.15
CA ASP A 216 11.54 -2.30 -18.93
C ASP A 216 10.05 -1.93 -18.71
N ILE A 217 9.70 -0.65 -18.87
CA ILE A 217 8.31 -0.17 -18.78
C ILE A 217 7.43 -0.86 -19.82
N LYS A 218 7.93 -1.06 -21.03
CA LYS A 218 7.20 -1.76 -22.10
C LYS A 218 6.87 -3.21 -21.72
N GLN A 219 7.81 -3.93 -21.11
CA GLN A 219 7.58 -5.30 -20.66
C GLN A 219 6.53 -5.35 -19.54
N ILE A 220 6.53 -4.38 -18.61
CA ILE A 220 5.48 -4.22 -17.60
C ILE A 220 4.12 -3.97 -18.28
N ALA A 221 4.10 -3.07 -19.29
CA ALA A 221 2.87 -2.71 -20.01
C ALA A 221 2.28 -3.91 -20.77
N GLU A 222 3.11 -4.66 -21.49
CA GLU A 222 2.72 -5.88 -22.20
C GLU A 222 2.16 -6.95 -21.23
N PHE A 223 2.84 -7.15 -20.10
CA PHE A 223 2.36 -8.04 -19.06
C PHE A 223 1.00 -7.59 -18.50
N ALA A 224 0.86 -6.32 -18.13
CA ALA A 224 -0.36 -5.77 -17.56
C ALA A 224 -1.53 -5.84 -18.55
N ALA A 225 -1.30 -5.53 -19.83
CA ALA A 225 -2.31 -5.66 -20.89
C ALA A 225 -2.75 -7.13 -21.09
N GLY A 226 -1.79 -8.06 -21.03
CA GLY A 226 -2.06 -9.50 -21.14
C GLY A 226 -2.92 -10.08 -20.02
N LEU A 227 -3.05 -9.40 -18.87
CA LEU A 227 -3.91 -9.82 -17.76
C LEU A 227 -5.41 -9.65 -18.08
N GLY A 228 -5.79 -8.65 -18.88
CA GLY A 228 -7.16 -8.39 -19.32
C GLY A 228 -8.14 -7.89 -18.25
N ASN A 229 -7.65 -7.59 -17.04
CA ASN A 229 -8.44 -7.08 -15.91
C ASN A 229 -7.84 -5.84 -15.27
N VAL A 230 -6.84 -5.24 -15.92
CA VAL A 230 -6.26 -3.96 -15.50
C VAL A 230 -7.15 -2.83 -16.02
N GLU A 231 -7.75 -2.07 -15.11
CA GLU A 231 -8.64 -0.96 -15.45
C GLU A 231 -7.87 0.35 -15.62
N ARG A 232 -6.72 0.48 -14.92
CA ARG A 232 -5.92 1.71 -14.92
C ARG A 232 -4.47 1.41 -14.58
N VAL A 233 -3.58 2.23 -15.13
CA VAL A 233 -2.18 2.36 -14.70
C VAL A 233 -1.97 3.77 -14.18
N GLU A 234 -1.49 3.89 -12.96
CA GLU A 234 -1.09 5.15 -12.36
C GLU A 234 0.44 5.25 -12.40
N VAL A 235 0.95 6.10 -13.30
CA VAL A 235 2.36 6.46 -13.33
C VAL A 235 2.59 7.55 -12.30
N LEU A 236 3.32 7.22 -11.24
CA LEU A 236 3.54 8.09 -10.09
C LEU A 236 4.93 8.70 -10.18
N PRO A 237 5.07 10.00 -10.52
CA PRO A 237 6.36 10.66 -10.53
C PRO A 237 7.00 10.63 -9.14
N PHE A 238 8.25 10.19 -9.08
CA PHE A 238 9.05 10.21 -7.86
C PHE A 238 9.15 11.62 -7.28
N HIS A 239 9.09 11.74 -5.95
CA HIS A 239 9.30 13.00 -5.23
C HIS A 239 9.97 12.78 -3.87
N GLN A 240 10.54 13.84 -3.31
CA GLN A 240 11.37 13.80 -2.10
C GLN A 240 10.58 13.92 -0.77
N MET A 241 9.25 13.90 -0.79
CA MET A 241 8.43 14.17 0.41
C MET A 241 8.64 13.18 1.55
N GLY A 242 9.07 11.94 1.28
CA GLY A 242 9.39 10.94 2.30
C GLY A 242 10.78 11.04 2.92
N ARG A 243 11.66 11.90 2.38
CA ARG A 243 13.08 11.98 2.76
C ARG A 243 13.32 12.21 4.26
N PHE A 244 12.51 13.06 4.89
CA PHE A 244 12.65 13.36 6.31
C PHE A 244 12.48 12.11 7.19
N LYS A 245 11.62 11.16 6.81
CA LYS A 245 11.38 9.93 7.55
C LYS A 245 12.62 9.03 7.58
N TRP A 246 13.37 8.94 6.47
CA TRP A 246 14.64 8.21 6.41
C TRP A 246 15.65 8.80 7.40
N LYS A 247 15.75 10.15 7.42
CA LYS A 247 16.65 10.84 8.36
C LYS A 247 16.24 10.61 9.81
N GLU A 248 14.95 10.68 10.14
CA GLU A 248 14.43 10.45 11.49
C GLU A 248 14.65 9.01 11.97
N LEU A 249 14.62 8.06 11.05
CA LEU A 249 14.93 6.64 11.32
C LEU A 249 16.43 6.35 11.38
N GLY A 250 17.29 7.29 11.06
CA GLY A 250 18.74 7.08 10.98
C GLY A 250 19.16 6.16 9.82
N ILE A 251 18.31 6.01 8.79
CA ILE A 251 18.56 5.16 7.64
C ILE A 251 19.11 6.01 6.50
N LYS A 252 20.19 5.55 5.87
CA LYS A 252 20.78 6.23 4.70
C LYS A 252 19.78 6.23 3.53
N TYR A 253 19.42 7.42 3.05
CA TYR A 253 18.60 7.59 1.86
C TYR A 253 19.47 7.73 0.61
N HIS A 254 19.47 6.69 -0.24
CA HIS A 254 20.33 6.65 -1.41
C HIS A 254 19.91 7.60 -2.54
N LEU A 255 18.63 8.03 -2.53
CA LEU A 255 18.06 8.91 -3.55
C LEU A 255 18.03 10.38 -3.12
N GLU A 256 18.84 10.77 -2.14
CA GLU A 256 18.85 12.14 -1.59
C GLU A 256 19.05 13.24 -2.65
N LYS A 257 19.80 12.93 -3.71
CA LYS A 257 20.11 13.87 -4.81
C LYS A 257 19.28 13.63 -6.07
N THR A 258 18.48 12.57 -6.11
CA THR A 258 17.64 12.23 -7.26
C THR A 258 16.55 13.28 -7.42
N GLN A 259 16.48 13.92 -8.56
CA GLN A 259 15.43 14.88 -8.89
C GLN A 259 14.16 14.13 -9.30
N PRO A 260 12.97 14.71 -9.10
CA PRO A 260 11.74 14.20 -9.72
C PRO A 260 11.92 14.09 -11.26
N PRO A 261 11.25 13.14 -11.92
CA PRO A 261 11.21 13.09 -13.37
C PRO A 261 10.54 14.36 -13.92
N THR A 262 10.87 14.73 -15.16
CA THR A 262 10.16 15.82 -15.83
C THR A 262 8.74 15.41 -16.19
N ALA A 263 7.87 16.38 -16.49
CA ALA A 263 6.51 16.09 -16.95
C ALA A 263 6.52 15.31 -18.29
N GLU A 264 7.47 15.63 -19.16
CA GLU A 264 7.66 14.96 -20.44
C GLU A 264 8.05 13.48 -20.23
N ALA A 265 8.97 13.18 -19.31
CA ALA A 265 9.37 11.81 -19.01
C ALA A 265 8.21 11.01 -18.39
N ALA A 266 7.38 11.64 -17.54
CA ALA A 266 6.20 11.01 -16.99
C ALA A 266 5.15 10.72 -18.08
N GLU A 267 4.93 11.65 -18.99
CA GLU A 267 4.02 11.46 -20.11
C GLU A 267 4.53 10.38 -21.08
N GLU A 268 5.84 10.36 -21.40
CA GLU A 268 6.45 9.31 -22.21
C GLU A 268 6.22 7.92 -21.62
N ALA A 269 6.39 7.76 -20.30
CA ALA A 269 6.08 6.52 -19.61
C ALA A 269 4.58 6.15 -19.72
N CYS A 270 3.67 7.12 -19.60
CA CYS A 270 2.24 6.89 -19.81
C CYS A 270 1.92 6.44 -21.23
N GLU A 271 2.58 7.04 -22.24
CA GLU A 271 2.40 6.66 -23.66
C GLU A 271 2.80 5.20 -23.92
N VAL A 272 3.85 4.68 -23.26
CA VAL A 272 4.22 3.26 -23.38
C VAL A 272 3.09 2.35 -22.89
N PHE A 273 2.45 2.66 -21.76
CA PHE A 273 1.31 1.90 -21.26
C PHE A 273 0.09 2.04 -22.18
N ARG A 274 -0.18 3.22 -22.70
CA ARG A 274 -1.31 3.47 -23.64
C ARG A 274 -1.09 2.73 -24.97
N ALA A 275 0.13 2.67 -25.47
CA ALA A 275 0.48 1.91 -26.67
C ALA A 275 0.21 0.40 -26.52
N ALA A 276 0.28 -0.12 -25.31
CA ALA A 276 -0.12 -1.50 -24.99
C ALA A 276 -1.64 -1.69 -24.82
N GLY A 277 -2.46 -0.63 -24.99
CA GLY A 277 -3.93 -0.68 -24.88
C GLY A 277 -4.47 -0.42 -23.46
N LEU A 278 -3.65 0.07 -22.56
CA LEU A 278 -4.03 0.37 -21.17
C LEU A 278 -4.46 1.84 -21.00
N GLN A 279 -5.32 2.12 -20.03
CA GLN A 279 -5.58 3.49 -19.58
C GLN A 279 -4.47 3.90 -18.62
N ALA A 280 -3.65 4.90 -18.97
CA ALA A 280 -2.55 5.38 -18.13
C ALA A 280 -2.61 6.90 -17.93
N ASN A 281 -2.29 7.35 -16.72
CA ASN A 281 -2.25 8.75 -16.29
C ASN A 281 -1.17 8.97 -15.23
#